data_159ec49cf8521ae5319e47c435554eef
#
_entry.id   159ec49cf8521ae5319e47c435554eef
#
_cell.length_a   1.000
_cell.length_b   1.000
_cell.length_c   1.000
_cell.angle_alpha   90.00
_cell.angle_beta   90.00
_cell.angle_gamma   90.00
#
_symmetry.space_group_name_H-M   'P 1'
#
loop_
_entity.id
_entity.type
_entity.pdbx_description
1 polymer ?
#
loop_
_entity_poly.entity_id
_entity_poly.type
_entity_poly.pdbx_seq_one_letter_code
_entity_poly.pdbx_strand_id
1 'polypeptide(L)'
;MREKGWEPLYTASADARIAVIGQAPGNRAQASGIPWDDASGRKLIEWLGVTEEQFRSPELFAFLGMDFYFPGRGRSGDLPPRKGFAATWHPPLLALMPRVELVLLIGRYAQLHYLPSGRHGTLTDNVRDHRRFGPLWFPLVHPSPLNFRWQTRNPWFVTDVLPELQARVRTAVEHSGTLPDE
;
A
#
# COMPACT_ATOMS: atom_id res chain seq x y z
N MET A 1 -20.23 3.46 -11.15
CA MET A 1 -19.44 4.44 -10.40
C MET A 1 -20.02 5.83 -10.54
N ARG A 2 -20.16 6.39 -11.75
CA ARG A 2 -20.86 7.69 -11.95
C ARG A 2 -22.27 7.73 -11.38
N GLU A 3 -23.03 6.67 -11.54
CA GLU A 3 -24.40 6.55 -10.98
C GLU A 3 -24.47 6.64 -9.45
N LYS A 4 -23.36 6.36 -8.75
CA LYS A 4 -23.24 6.48 -7.29
C LYS A 4 -22.64 7.80 -6.83
N GLY A 5 -22.30 8.71 -7.77
CA GLY A 5 -21.61 9.96 -7.45
C GLY A 5 -20.22 9.77 -6.83
N TRP A 6 -19.59 8.64 -7.03
CA TRP A 6 -18.27 8.36 -6.45
C TRP A 6 -17.16 8.91 -7.35
N GLU A 7 -16.25 9.64 -6.74
CA GLU A 7 -15.00 10.05 -7.35
C GLU A 7 -13.93 8.96 -7.16
N PRO A 8 -12.92 8.88 -8.05
CA PRO A 8 -11.82 7.96 -7.89
C PRO A 8 -11.00 8.33 -6.64
N LEU A 9 -10.76 7.35 -5.78
CA LEU A 9 -10.02 7.56 -4.55
C LEU A 9 -8.57 7.10 -4.69
N TYR A 10 -7.69 8.05 -4.87
CA TYR A 10 -6.24 7.86 -4.87
C TYR A 10 -5.55 9.19 -4.50
N THR A 11 -4.28 9.12 -4.14
CA THR A 11 -3.42 10.30 -4.01
C THR A 11 -2.11 10.06 -4.74
N ALA A 12 -1.61 11.11 -5.39
CA ALA A 12 -0.32 11.09 -6.08
C ALA A 12 0.31 12.48 -5.99
N SER A 13 1.62 12.52 -5.76
CA SER A 13 2.41 13.76 -5.74
C SER A 13 3.78 13.47 -6.33
N ALA A 14 4.34 14.43 -7.06
CA ALA A 14 5.70 14.32 -7.60
C ALA A 14 6.76 14.19 -6.49
N ASP A 15 6.45 14.65 -5.29
CA ASP A 15 7.35 14.63 -4.14
C ASP A 15 7.21 13.36 -3.28
N ALA A 16 6.16 12.55 -3.52
CA ALA A 16 5.92 11.33 -2.76
C ALA A 16 7.14 10.40 -2.77
N ARG A 17 7.51 9.91 -1.59
CA ARG A 17 8.63 8.99 -1.37
C ARG A 17 8.19 7.54 -1.27
N ILE A 18 6.98 7.32 -0.79
CA ILE A 18 6.43 5.99 -0.51
C ILE A 18 5.11 5.84 -1.25
N ALA A 19 5.00 4.83 -2.11
CA ALA A 19 3.74 4.46 -2.72
C ALA A 19 3.12 3.27 -1.97
N VAL A 20 1.86 3.40 -1.56
CA VAL A 20 1.09 2.32 -0.90
C VAL A 20 0.09 1.76 -1.90
N ILE A 21 0.27 0.52 -2.31
CA ILE A 21 -0.58 -0.15 -3.29
C ILE A 21 -1.38 -1.25 -2.61
N GLY A 22 -2.69 -1.01 -2.45
CA GLY A 22 -3.65 -1.96 -1.89
C GLY A 22 -4.63 -2.50 -2.93
N GLN A 23 -5.62 -3.28 -2.49
CA GLN A 23 -6.63 -3.86 -3.38
C GLN A 23 -7.53 -2.79 -4.01
N ALA A 24 -8.20 -2.01 -3.19
CA ALA A 24 -9.15 -0.95 -3.55
C ALA A 24 -9.56 -0.19 -2.29
N PRO A 25 -10.17 0.98 -2.39
CA PRO A 25 -10.80 1.62 -1.25
C PRO A 25 -11.86 0.72 -0.61
N GLY A 26 -11.87 0.65 0.73
CA GLY A 26 -12.99 0.09 1.47
C GLY A 26 -14.22 1.02 1.39
N ASN A 27 -15.40 0.51 1.75
CA ASN A 27 -16.64 1.28 1.69
C ASN A 27 -16.56 2.60 2.49
N ARG A 28 -15.94 2.57 3.67
CA ARG A 28 -15.77 3.76 4.51
C ARG A 28 -14.85 4.79 3.87
N ALA A 29 -13.67 4.36 3.40
CA ALA A 29 -12.74 5.24 2.72
C ALA A 29 -13.35 5.87 1.45
N GLN A 30 -14.11 5.07 0.67
CA GLN A 30 -14.84 5.60 -0.48
C GLN A 30 -15.88 6.66 -0.10
N ALA A 31 -16.57 6.46 1.02
CA ALA A 31 -17.58 7.39 1.50
C ALA A 31 -17.01 8.70 2.06
N SER A 32 -15.86 8.60 2.77
CA SER A 32 -15.17 9.78 3.33
C SER A 32 -14.32 10.53 2.29
N GLY A 33 -13.95 9.90 1.18
CA GLY A 33 -13.01 10.46 0.23
C GLY A 33 -11.56 10.49 0.73
N ILE A 34 -11.24 9.78 1.82
CA ILE A 34 -9.91 9.74 2.43
C ILE A 34 -9.35 8.32 2.32
N PRO A 35 -8.23 8.11 1.61
CA PRO A 35 -7.59 6.80 1.53
C PRO A 35 -7.25 6.24 2.91
N TRP A 36 -7.54 4.95 3.12
CA TRP A 36 -7.24 4.25 4.38
C TRP A 36 -7.90 4.87 5.63
N ASP A 37 -9.06 5.55 5.47
CA ASP A 37 -9.83 6.06 6.62
C ASP A 37 -10.68 4.95 7.26
N ASP A 38 -10.00 3.96 7.83
CA ASP A 38 -10.64 2.83 8.51
C ASP A 38 -9.71 2.17 9.55
N ALA A 39 -10.16 1.07 10.13
CA ALA A 39 -9.35 0.32 11.10
C ALA A 39 -8.07 -0.27 10.49
N SER A 40 -8.08 -0.59 9.19
CA SER A 40 -6.90 -1.09 8.48
C SER A 40 -5.86 0.01 8.30
N GLY A 41 -6.30 1.24 8.02
CA GLY A 41 -5.39 2.39 7.91
C GLY A 41 -4.71 2.72 9.23
N ARG A 42 -5.46 2.73 10.34
CA ARG A 42 -4.86 2.91 11.68
C ARG A 42 -3.81 1.84 11.99
N LYS A 43 -4.11 0.59 11.63
CA LYS A 43 -3.13 -0.51 11.82
C LYS A 43 -1.92 -0.38 10.89
N LEU A 44 -2.13 0.12 9.68
CA LEU A 44 -1.03 0.39 8.75
C LEU A 44 -0.09 1.47 9.31
N ILE A 45 -0.63 2.58 9.80
CA ILE A 45 0.15 3.66 10.44
C ILE A 45 1.02 3.11 11.56
N GLU A 46 0.44 2.26 12.44
CA GLU A 46 1.18 1.58 13.51
C GLU A 46 2.33 0.72 12.95
N TRP A 47 2.08 -0.07 11.91
CA TRP A 47 3.10 -0.91 11.30
C TRP A 47 4.24 -0.11 10.66
N LEU A 48 3.91 1.02 10.04
CA LEU A 48 4.88 1.92 9.40
C LEU A 48 5.70 2.71 10.42
N GLY A 49 5.22 2.85 11.66
CA GLY A 49 5.88 3.63 12.70
C GLY A 49 5.89 5.13 12.42
N VAL A 50 4.84 5.64 11.77
CA VAL A 50 4.68 7.06 11.42
C VAL A 50 3.50 7.68 12.16
N THR A 51 3.43 9.02 12.17
CA THR A 51 2.26 9.74 12.68
C THR A 51 1.14 9.79 11.64
N GLU A 52 -0.09 10.08 12.08
CA GLU A 52 -1.23 10.31 11.17
C GLU A 52 -0.92 11.46 10.20
N GLU A 53 -0.29 12.54 10.68
CA GLU A 53 0.11 13.69 9.88
C GLU A 53 1.09 13.28 8.77
N GLN A 54 2.15 12.56 9.12
CA GLN A 54 3.10 12.02 8.15
C GLN A 54 2.41 11.12 7.12
N PHE A 55 1.54 10.21 7.59
CA PHE A 55 0.82 9.29 6.71
C PHE A 55 -0.10 10.02 5.72
N ARG A 56 -0.63 11.19 6.10
CA ARG A 56 -1.51 12.02 5.24
C ARG A 56 -0.74 13.02 4.38
N SER A 57 0.56 13.20 4.60
CA SER A 57 1.37 14.12 3.79
C SER A 57 1.53 13.59 2.37
N PRO A 58 1.12 14.35 1.34
CA PRO A 58 1.28 13.96 -0.06
C PRO A 58 2.75 13.98 -0.51
N GLU A 59 3.62 14.68 0.22
CA GLU A 59 5.07 14.71 -0.02
C GLU A 59 5.74 13.40 0.44
N LEU A 60 5.10 12.67 1.35
CA LEU A 60 5.62 11.42 1.87
C LEU A 60 4.93 10.20 1.25
N PHE A 61 3.61 10.21 1.19
CA PHE A 61 2.83 9.04 0.80
C PHE A 61 1.91 9.29 -0.40
N ALA A 62 1.98 8.39 -1.36
CA ALA A 62 0.98 8.22 -2.41
C ALA A 62 0.17 6.94 -2.17
N PHE A 63 -1.14 7.01 -2.37
CA PHE A 63 -2.05 5.88 -2.19
C PHE A 63 -2.69 5.48 -3.51
N LEU A 64 -2.36 4.28 -3.98
CA LEU A 64 -2.89 3.72 -5.22
C LEU A 64 -3.56 2.38 -4.94
N GLY A 65 -4.87 2.29 -5.16
CA GLY A 65 -5.54 0.99 -5.16
C GLY A 65 -5.35 0.28 -6.50
N MET A 66 -5.34 -1.05 -6.54
CA MET A 66 -5.46 -1.81 -7.77
C MET A 66 -6.77 -1.48 -8.53
N ASP A 67 -7.73 -0.89 -7.82
CA ASP A 67 -8.88 -0.13 -8.33
C ASP A 67 -9.05 1.13 -7.48
N PHE A 68 -9.49 2.25 -8.09
CA PHE A 68 -9.67 3.52 -7.39
C PHE A 68 -11.09 3.70 -6.84
N TYR A 69 -11.91 2.68 -6.93
CA TYR A 69 -13.27 2.69 -6.42
C TYR A 69 -13.53 1.45 -5.56
N PHE A 70 -14.40 1.60 -4.57
CA PHE A 70 -14.89 0.47 -3.81
C PHE A 70 -15.60 -0.53 -4.74
N PRO A 71 -15.11 -1.77 -4.85
CA PRO A 71 -15.65 -2.73 -5.82
C PRO A 71 -16.98 -3.34 -5.41
N GLY A 72 -17.41 -3.13 -4.18
CA GLY A 72 -18.58 -3.77 -3.59
C GLY A 72 -18.20 -4.91 -2.64
N ARG A 73 -19.18 -5.39 -1.88
CA ARG A 73 -19.02 -6.53 -0.97
C ARG A 73 -19.35 -7.85 -1.65
N GLY A 74 -18.48 -8.83 -1.43
CA GLY A 74 -18.70 -10.24 -1.76
C GLY A 74 -19.13 -11.05 -0.53
N ARG A 75 -19.16 -12.36 -0.68
CA ARG A 75 -19.56 -13.31 0.41
C ARG A 75 -18.53 -13.35 1.56
N SER A 76 -17.26 -13.12 1.27
CA SER A 76 -16.15 -13.21 2.23
C SER A 76 -15.16 -12.04 2.07
N GLY A 77 -15.64 -10.81 2.19
CA GLY A 77 -14.83 -9.61 2.01
C GLY A 77 -15.23 -8.79 0.78
N ASP A 78 -14.41 -7.83 0.40
CA ASP A 78 -14.68 -6.99 -0.76
C ASP A 78 -14.39 -7.74 -2.07
N LEU A 79 -15.13 -7.37 -3.11
CA LEU A 79 -14.96 -7.95 -4.44
C LEU A 79 -13.54 -7.63 -4.99
N PRO A 80 -13.05 -8.42 -5.96
CA PRO A 80 -11.76 -8.15 -6.58
C PRO A 80 -11.76 -6.82 -7.33
N PRO A 81 -10.58 -6.19 -7.49
CA PRO A 81 -10.43 -5.01 -8.35
C PRO A 81 -10.75 -5.36 -9.79
N ARG A 82 -11.16 -4.36 -10.58
CA ARG A 82 -11.44 -4.54 -12.01
C ARG A 82 -10.19 -5.01 -12.75
N LYS A 83 -10.37 -6.03 -13.58
CA LYS A 83 -9.27 -6.57 -14.38
C LYS A 83 -8.69 -5.50 -15.32
N GLY A 84 -7.37 -5.39 -15.37
CA GLY A 84 -6.66 -4.45 -16.25
C GLY A 84 -6.65 -3.00 -15.73
N PHE A 85 -7.41 -2.64 -14.70
CA PHE A 85 -7.49 -1.26 -14.23
C PHE A 85 -6.13 -0.71 -13.80
N ALA A 86 -5.42 -1.41 -12.93
CA ALA A 86 -4.09 -0.99 -12.47
C ALA A 86 -3.07 -0.95 -13.63
N ALA A 87 -3.12 -1.92 -14.56
CA ALA A 87 -2.23 -1.93 -15.71
C ALA A 87 -2.41 -0.70 -16.62
N THR A 88 -3.60 -0.11 -16.66
CA THR A 88 -3.89 1.10 -17.42
C THR A 88 -3.46 2.36 -16.68
N TRP A 89 -3.76 2.47 -15.38
CA TRP A 89 -3.66 3.73 -14.65
C TRP A 89 -2.39 3.88 -13.82
N HIS A 90 -1.80 2.79 -13.34
CA HIS A 90 -0.61 2.91 -12.50
C HIS A 90 0.64 3.37 -13.26
N PRO A 91 0.95 2.90 -14.49
CA PRO A 91 2.17 3.35 -15.17
C PRO A 91 2.25 4.88 -15.35
N PRO A 92 1.24 5.58 -15.89
CA PRO A 92 1.31 7.02 -16.01
C PRO A 92 1.36 7.76 -14.67
N LEU A 93 0.67 7.26 -13.63
CA LEU A 93 0.73 7.86 -12.30
C LEU A 93 2.09 7.68 -11.63
N LEU A 94 2.68 6.48 -11.70
CA LEU A 94 4.01 6.22 -11.15
C LEU A 94 5.09 7.02 -11.88
N ALA A 95 4.94 7.24 -13.19
CA ALA A 95 5.86 8.09 -13.95
C ALA A 95 5.85 9.57 -13.49
N LEU A 96 4.74 10.04 -12.90
CA LEU A 96 4.62 11.38 -12.32
C LEU A 96 5.19 11.48 -10.89
N MET A 97 5.65 10.36 -10.33
CA MET A 97 6.18 10.29 -8.96
C MET A 97 7.65 9.81 -8.97
N PRO A 98 8.59 10.56 -9.55
CA PRO A 98 9.97 10.11 -9.75
C PRO A 98 10.76 9.93 -8.46
N ARG A 99 10.27 10.48 -7.34
CA ARG A 99 10.91 10.38 -6.03
C ARG A 99 10.50 9.17 -5.21
N VAL A 100 9.60 8.33 -5.72
CA VAL A 100 9.19 7.10 -5.00
C VAL A 100 10.36 6.13 -4.95
N GLU A 101 10.82 5.84 -3.74
CA GLU A 101 11.92 4.94 -3.44
C GLU A 101 11.49 3.68 -2.67
N LEU A 102 10.26 3.65 -2.17
CA LEU A 102 9.68 2.49 -1.49
C LEU A 102 8.24 2.28 -1.95
N VAL A 103 7.92 1.06 -2.39
CA VAL A 103 6.56 0.67 -2.79
C VAL A 103 6.07 -0.46 -1.91
N LEU A 104 5.03 -0.20 -1.13
CA LEU A 104 4.39 -1.15 -0.25
C LEU A 104 3.30 -1.90 -1.01
N LEU A 105 3.48 -3.21 -1.20
CA LEU A 105 2.54 -4.08 -1.93
C LEU A 105 1.63 -4.82 -0.94
N ILE A 106 0.47 -4.24 -0.65
CA ILE A 106 -0.44 -4.72 0.38
C ILE A 106 -1.45 -5.72 -0.17
N GLY A 107 -1.30 -6.97 0.25
CA GLY A 107 -2.19 -8.05 -0.10
C GLY A 107 -1.92 -8.68 -1.47
N ARG A 108 -2.74 -9.68 -1.79
CA ARG A 108 -2.50 -10.58 -2.92
C ARG A 108 -2.49 -9.88 -4.29
N TYR A 109 -3.44 -8.97 -4.52
CA TYR A 109 -3.60 -8.37 -5.86
C TYR A 109 -2.42 -7.48 -6.24
N ALA A 110 -1.93 -6.66 -5.31
CA ALA A 110 -0.76 -5.82 -5.52
C ALA A 110 0.50 -6.69 -5.76
N GLN A 111 0.70 -7.71 -4.92
CA GLN A 111 1.85 -8.61 -5.06
C GLN A 111 1.85 -9.38 -6.39
N LEU A 112 0.70 -9.92 -6.81
CA LEU A 112 0.58 -10.65 -8.09
C LEU A 112 0.83 -9.74 -9.30
N HIS A 113 0.53 -8.46 -9.20
CA HIS A 113 0.70 -7.50 -10.29
C HIS A 113 2.14 -7.02 -10.42
N TYR A 114 2.81 -6.75 -9.30
CA TYR A 114 4.10 -6.06 -9.31
C TYR A 114 5.30 -6.97 -9.09
N LEU A 115 5.16 -8.04 -8.33
CA LEU A 115 6.29 -8.93 -8.10
C LEU A 115 6.59 -9.76 -9.34
N PRO A 116 7.88 -9.95 -9.68
CA PRO A 116 8.27 -10.69 -10.87
C PRO A 116 7.72 -12.12 -10.90
N SER A 117 7.13 -12.52 -12.02
CA SER A 117 6.65 -13.88 -12.25
C SER A 117 7.78 -14.89 -11.98
N GLY A 118 7.48 -15.98 -11.28
CA GLY A 118 8.46 -17.00 -10.91
C GLY A 118 9.26 -16.69 -9.62
N ARG A 119 9.10 -15.51 -9.02
CA ARG A 119 9.66 -15.17 -7.71
C ARG A 119 8.62 -15.12 -6.61
N HIS A 120 7.35 -15.24 -6.95
CA HIS A 120 6.32 -15.29 -5.93
C HIS A 120 6.19 -16.70 -5.34
N GLY A 121 6.14 -16.73 -4.01
CA GLY A 121 5.56 -17.83 -3.26
C GLY A 121 4.08 -17.56 -2.94
N THR A 122 3.62 -18.12 -1.85
CA THR A 122 2.37 -17.68 -1.24
C THR A 122 2.52 -16.23 -0.73
N LEU A 123 1.41 -15.57 -0.44
CA LEU A 123 1.44 -14.23 0.17
C LEU A 123 2.32 -14.22 1.44
N THR A 124 2.26 -15.28 2.25
CA THR A 124 3.06 -15.43 3.46
C THR A 124 4.54 -15.57 3.15
N ASP A 125 4.91 -16.37 2.14
CA ASP A 125 6.31 -16.53 1.72
C ASP A 125 6.88 -15.21 1.20
N ASN A 126 6.11 -14.48 0.39
CA ASN A 126 6.55 -13.18 -0.13
C ASN A 126 6.83 -12.18 0.99
N VAL A 127 5.97 -12.13 2.02
CA VAL A 127 6.18 -11.25 3.17
C VAL A 127 7.38 -11.68 4.00
N ARG A 128 7.56 -12.99 4.20
CA ARG A 128 8.69 -13.53 4.94
C ARG A 128 10.01 -13.24 4.24
N ASP A 129 10.04 -13.43 2.93
CA ASP A 129 11.23 -13.30 2.10
C ASP A 129 11.28 -11.92 1.39
N HIS A 130 10.71 -10.86 1.99
CA HIS A 130 10.56 -9.53 1.39
C HIS A 130 11.87 -8.97 0.81
N ARG A 131 13.02 -9.28 1.42
CA ARG A 131 14.36 -8.84 0.97
C ARG A 131 14.71 -9.28 -0.46
N ARG A 132 14.15 -10.39 -0.92
CA ARG A 132 14.40 -10.91 -2.29
C ARG A 132 13.85 -10.03 -3.41
N PHE A 133 12.98 -9.07 -3.08
CA PHE A 133 12.36 -8.16 -4.04
C PHE A 133 13.10 -6.82 -4.16
N GLY A 134 14.27 -6.70 -3.56
CA GLY A 134 15.14 -5.52 -3.65
C GLY A 134 14.69 -4.36 -2.76
N PRO A 135 15.29 -3.18 -2.94
CA PRO A 135 15.01 -2.04 -2.08
C PRO A 135 13.66 -1.39 -2.38
N LEU A 136 13.17 -1.46 -3.63
CA LEU A 136 11.96 -0.76 -4.06
C LEU A 136 10.68 -1.43 -3.57
N TRP A 137 10.57 -2.76 -3.66
CA TRP A 137 9.32 -3.49 -3.40
C TRP A 137 9.30 -4.08 -2.01
N PHE A 138 8.24 -3.80 -1.26
CA PHE A 138 8.02 -4.36 0.06
C PHE A 138 6.63 -5.01 0.16
N PRO A 139 6.53 -6.34 0.03
CA PRO A 139 5.26 -7.04 0.16
C PRO A 139 4.78 -7.10 1.61
N LEU A 140 3.49 -6.84 1.82
CA LEU A 140 2.82 -6.90 3.12
C LEU A 140 1.52 -7.69 3.03
N VAL A 141 1.10 -8.26 4.15
CA VAL A 141 -0.28 -8.72 4.32
C VAL A 141 -1.19 -7.51 4.49
N HIS A 142 -2.49 -7.70 4.27
CA HIS A 142 -3.45 -6.63 4.53
C HIS A 142 -3.56 -6.36 6.04
N PRO A 143 -3.50 -5.10 6.50
CA PRO A 143 -3.52 -4.74 7.92
C PRO A 143 -4.93 -4.81 8.55
N SER A 144 -5.80 -5.63 8.00
CA SER A 144 -7.14 -5.85 8.53
C SER A 144 -7.09 -6.49 9.91
N PRO A 145 -7.95 -6.06 10.86
CA PRO A 145 -8.14 -6.76 12.13
C PRO A 145 -8.50 -8.24 11.96
N LEU A 146 -9.10 -8.64 10.84
CA LEU A 146 -9.42 -10.03 10.53
C LEU A 146 -8.17 -10.90 10.33
N ASN A 147 -7.01 -10.30 10.08
CA ASN A 147 -5.74 -11.00 9.92
C ASN A 147 -4.99 -11.26 11.24
N PHE A 148 -5.62 -11.01 12.39
CA PHE A 148 -5.03 -11.30 13.69
C PHE A 148 -4.54 -12.75 13.82
N ARG A 149 -5.34 -13.72 13.38
CA ARG A 149 -4.97 -15.15 13.39
C ARG A 149 -3.73 -15.44 12.54
N TRP A 150 -3.57 -14.74 11.43
CA TRP A 150 -2.37 -14.87 10.59
C TRP A 150 -1.15 -14.36 11.33
N GLN A 151 -1.23 -13.20 11.98
CA GLN A 151 -0.13 -12.64 12.77
C GLN A 151 0.28 -13.57 13.92
N THR A 152 -0.69 -14.13 14.64
CA THR A 152 -0.44 -15.09 15.72
C THR A 152 0.31 -16.34 15.21
N ARG A 153 0.02 -16.80 14.00
CA ARG A 153 0.71 -17.94 13.37
C ARG A 153 2.07 -17.59 12.78
N ASN A 154 2.36 -16.32 12.62
CA ASN A 154 3.56 -15.81 11.98
C ASN A 154 4.24 -14.75 12.87
N PRO A 155 4.73 -15.11 14.06
CA PRO A 155 5.29 -14.15 15.02
C PRO A 155 6.51 -13.40 14.47
N TRP A 156 7.27 -14.02 13.54
CA TRP A 156 8.37 -13.40 12.82
C TRP A 156 7.96 -12.11 12.06
N PHE A 157 6.69 -11.94 11.75
CA PHE A 157 6.21 -10.71 11.12
C PHE A 157 6.47 -9.48 12.01
N VAL A 158 6.21 -9.61 13.31
CA VAL A 158 6.41 -8.53 14.28
C VAL A 158 7.88 -8.37 14.64
N THR A 159 8.63 -9.49 14.77
CA THR A 159 10.02 -9.45 15.22
C THR A 159 11.02 -9.13 14.13
N ASP A 160 10.74 -9.50 12.88
CA ASP A 160 11.72 -9.44 11.81
C ASP A 160 11.28 -8.49 10.69
N VAL A 161 10.01 -8.56 10.26
CA VAL A 161 9.53 -7.79 9.10
C VAL A 161 9.19 -6.34 9.47
N LEU A 162 8.44 -6.12 10.57
CA LEU A 162 8.04 -4.76 10.95
C LEU A 162 9.22 -3.87 11.31
N PRO A 163 10.27 -4.30 12.03
CA PRO A 163 11.43 -3.46 12.29
C PRO A 163 12.14 -3.02 11.00
N GLU A 164 12.26 -3.92 10.02
CA GLU A 164 12.87 -3.58 8.72
C GLU A 164 11.97 -2.62 7.91
N LEU A 165 10.67 -2.87 7.90
CA LEU A 165 9.70 -1.95 7.28
C LEU A 165 9.84 -0.55 7.86
N GLN A 166 9.83 -0.42 9.18
CA GLN A 166 9.96 0.86 9.88
C GLN A 166 11.30 1.54 9.59
N ALA A 167 12.39 0.78 9.48
CA ALA A 167 13.68 1.33 9.11
C ALA A 167 13.65 1.91 7.68
N ARG A 168 13.10 1.19 6.70
CA ARG A 168 12.98 1.68 5.32
C ARG A 168 12.06 2.88 5.20
N VAL A 169 10.92 2.86 5.92
CA VAL A 169 9.99 4.00 5.96
C VAL A 169 10.68 5.23 6.54
N ARG A 170 11.39 5.09 7.66
CA ARG A 170 12.13 6.19 8.28
C ARG A 170 13.16 6.79 7.32
N THR A 171 13.95 5.98 6.65
CA THR A 171 14.91 6.45 5.63
C THR A 171 14.22 7.26 4.54
N ALA A 172 13.12 6.75 3.98
CA ALA A 172 12.37 7.45 2.93
C ALA A 172 11.75 8.77 3.42
N VAL A 173 11.30 8.83 4.68
CA VAL A 173 10.78 10.05 5.31
C VAL A 173 11.90 11.07 5.54
N GLU A 174 13.07 10.65 5.99
CA GLU A 174 14.22 11.52 6.23
C GLU A 174 14.76 12.16 4.94
N HIS A 175 14.75 11.43 3.82
CA HIS A 175 15.14 11.94 2.51
C HIS A 175 14.21 13.06 1.99
N SER A 176 13.00 13.21 2.53
CA SER A 176 12.11 14.31 2.15
C SER A 176 12.60 15.68 2.66
N GLY A 177 13.38 15.68 3.75
CA GLY A 177 13.95 16.90 4.36
C GLY A 177 15.20 17.44 3.66
N THR A 178 15.79 16.68 2.75
CA THR A 178 17.00 17.07 2.00
C THR A 178 16.58 17.51 0.60
N LEU A 179 16.40 18.82 0.38
CA LEU A 179 16.37 19.37 -0.97
C LEU A 179 17.76 19.13 -1.58
N PRO A 180 17.86 18.69 -2.84
CA PRO A 180 19.14 18.72 -3.53
C PRO A 180 19.59 20.19 -3.58
N ASP A 181 20.79 20.46 -3.08
CA ASP A 181 21.47 21.74 -3.31
C ASP A 181 21.55 21.95 -4.84
N GLU A 182 20.98 23.06 -5.32
CA GLU A 182 21.05 23.49 -6.72
C GLU A 182 22.50 23.77 -7.15
#